data_1dd62451cf12602993c3d8a4c5555bf1
#
_entry.id   1dd62451cf12602993c3d8a4c5555bf1
#
_cell.length_a   1.000
_cell.length_b   1.000
_cell.length_c   1.000
_cell.angle_alpha   90.00
_cell.angle_beta   90.00
_cell.angle_gamma   90.00
#
_symmetry.space_group_name_H-M   'P 1'
#
loop_
_entity.id
_entity.type
_entity.pdbx_description
1 polymer ?
#
loop_
_entity_poly.entity_id
_entity_poly.type
_entity_poly.pdbx_seq_one_letter_code
_entity_poly.pdbx_strand_id
1 'polypeptide(L)'
;MKREAAPKWLSQQEKETWTGLAALMLLPQTGRAQDTTDAMALAATSEVTLAHVLTGDSRVDDIALAGLRGLSDTLYFRTSVEPAVPMGIDLERDELAFFPLLYWPVTPDQPIPSDEAYAKLNAYLRSGGMILFDTRDADVSRFGAASPTGRKLQQLAAPLDIPPLEPLPADHVLTRTFYL
;
A
#
# COMPACT_ATOMS: atom_id res chain seq x y z
N MET A 1 18.82 8.06 -47.47
CA MET A 1 17.80 9.11 -47.31
C MET A 1 18.46 10.45 -47.53
N LYS A 2 18.10 11.13 -48.66
CA LYS A 2 18.63 12.45 -49.01
C LYS A 2 18.04 13.53 -48.09
N ARG A 3 18.88 14.29 -47.39
CA ARG A 3 18.44 15.48 -46.65
C ARG A 3 18.03 16.53 -47.69
N GLU A 4 16.76 16.87 -47.71
CA GLU A 4 16.25 17.97 -48.51
C GLU A 4 16.79 19.28 -47.93
N ALA A 5 17.52 20.07 -48.75
CA ALA A 5 18.08 21.35 -48.36
C ALA A 5 16.96 22.41 -48.32
N ALA A 6 16.93 23.21 -47.29
CA ALA A 6 15.98 24.29 -47.13
C ALA A 6 16.00 25.28 -48.35
N PRO A 7 14.83 25.79 -48.77
CA PRO A 7 14.72 26.65 -49.94
C PRO A 7 15.48 27.98 -49.72
N LYS A 8 16.19 28.42 -50.79
CA LYS A 8 17.11 29.59 -50.79
C LYS A 8 16.46 30.94 -50.55
N TRP A 9 15.16 31.02 -50.39
CA TRP A 9 14.44 32.30 -50.23
C TRP A 9 14.09 32.65 -48.77
N LEU A 10 14.37 31.77 -47.80
CA LEU A 10 14.14 32.04 -46.39
C LEU A 10 15.18 33.04 -45.84
N SER A 11 14.69 34.09 -45.19
CA SER A 11 15.53 35.07 -44.52
C SER A 11 16.28 34.48 -43.33
N GLN A 12 17.42 35.10 -42.93
CA GLN A 12 18.21 34.62 -41.79
C GLN A 12 17.38 34.54 -40.50
N GLN A 13 16.38 35.38 -40.34
CA GLN A 13 15.50 35.44 -39.18
C GLN A 13 14.55 34.24 -39.11
N GLU A 14 14.11 33.70 -40.25
CA GLU A 14 13.24 32.53 -40.30
C GLU A 14 14.00 31.20 -40.05
N LYS A 15 15.32 31.20 -40.27
CA LYS A 15 16.16 30.03 -39.99
C LYS A 15 16.39 29.79 -38.50
N GLU A 16 16.36 30.85 -37.69
CA GLU A 16 16.52 30.72 -36.23
C GLU A 16 15.23 30.23 -35.53
N THR A 17 14.06 30.52 -36.12
CA THR A 17 12.79 30.05 -35.57
C THR A 17 12.57 28.56 -35.75
N TRP A 18 13.16 27.93 -36.79
CA TRP A 18 13.05 26.48 -37.01
C TRP A 18 13.97 25.64 -36.11
N THR A 19 15.08 26.21 -35.66
CA THR A 19 15.98 25.55 -34.69
C THR A 19 15.45 25.62 -33.27
N GLY A 20 14.59 26.58 -32.92
CA GLY A 20 13.96 26.71 -31.61
C GLY A 20 12.77 25.74 -31.38
N LEU A 21 12.07 25.35 -32.46
CA LEU A 21 10.87 24.50 -32.33
C LEU A 21 11.18 23.01 -32.18
N ALA A 22 12.37 22.56 -32.55
CA ALA A 22 12.79 21.15 -32.39
C ALA A 22 13.29 20.83 -30.98
N ALA A 23 13.62 21.82 -30.14
CA ALA A 23 14.13 21.62 -28.79
C ALA A 23 13.02 21.50 -27.72
N LEU A 24 11.75 21.80 -28.07
CA LEU A 24 10.65 21.78 -27.08
C LEU A 24 9.95 20.42 -26.91
N MET A 25 10.36 19.40 -27.66
CA MET A 25 9.74 18.07 -27.63
C MET A 25 10.48 17.02 -26.77
N LEU A 26 11.49 17.42 -26.00
CA LEU A 26 12.30 16.51 -25.18
C LEU A 26 12.30 16.90 -23.69
N LEU A 27 11.18 17.40 -23.18
CA LEU A 27 10.99 17.45 -21.73
C LEU A 27 10.54 16.06 -21.27
N PRO A 28 11.27 15.41 -20.36
CA PRO A 28 10.83 14.16 -19.79
C PRO A 28 9.50 14.40 -19.07
N GLN A 29 8.47 13.66 -19.45
CA GLN A 29 7.18 13.66 -18.74
C GLN A 29 7.33 12.86 -17.43
N THR A 30 8.04 13.40 -16.46
CA THR A 30 8.16 12.82 -15.10
C THR A 30 6.97 13.16 -14.19
N GLY A 31 6.01 13.98 -14.66
CA GLY A 31 4.94 14.52 -13.82
C GLY A 31 3.84 13.52 -13.41
N ARG A 32 3.59 12.47 -14.20
CA ARG A 32 2.39 11.63 -13.97
C ARG A 32 2.49 10.67 -12.79
N ALA A 33 3.68 10.19 -12.45
CA ALA A 33 3.87 9.28 -11.31
C ALA A 33 3.86 10.03 -9.97
N GLN A 34 4.37 11.26 -9.95
CA GLN A 34 4.35 12.12 -8.78
C GLN A 34 2.93 12.60 -8.45
N ASP A 35 2.15 13.03 -9.45
CA ASP A 35 0.78 13.51 -9.25
C ASP A 35 -0.14 12.44 -8.62
N THR A 36 0.03 11.16 -8.97
CA THR A 36 -0.76 10.06 -8.37
C THR A 36 -0.33 9.76 -6.94
N THR A 37 0.96 9.83 -6.63
CA THR A 37 1.48 9.62 -5.28
C THR A 37 1.09 10.78 -4.37
N ASP A 38 1.17 12.01 -4.84
CA ASP A 38 0.79 13.21 -4.08
C ASP A 38 -0.74 13.25 -3.81
N ALA A 39 -1.56 12.86 -4.80
CA ALA A 39 -3.01 12.75 -4.62
C ALA A 39 -3.39 11.66 -3.62
N MET A 40 -2.71 10.50 -3.66
CA MET A 40 -2.88 9.41 -2.70
C MET A 40 -2.45 9.84 -1.29
N ALA A 41 -1.31 10.50 -1.15
CA ALA A 41 -0.82 11.03 0.11
C ALA A 41 -1.80 12.05 0.71
N LEU A 42 -2.32 12.96 -0.12
CA LEU A 42 -3.27 13.98 0.33
C LEU A 42 -4.59 13.34 0.80
N ALA A 43 -5.12 12.37 0.05
CA ALA A 43 -6.33 11.63 0.45
C ALA A 43 -6.12 10.85 1.75
N ALA A 44 -4.99 10.16 1.89
CA ALA A 44 -4.66 9.36 3.06
C ALA A 44 -4.31 10.17 4.32
N THR A 45 -3.94 11.45 4.17
CA THR A 45 -3.62 12.34 5.31
C THR A 45 -4.80 13.22 5.74
N SER A 46 -5.81 13.41 4.89
CA SER A 46 -7.00 14.22 5.24
C SER A 46 -8.04 13.43 6.01
N GLU A 47 -8.11 12.12 5.84
CA GLU A 47 -9.08 11.22 6.47
C GLU A 47 -8.39 9.92 6.90
N VAL A 48 -8.98 9.19 7.86
CA VAL A 48 -8.49 7.87 8.27
C VAL A 48 -8.70 6.87 7.14
N THR A 49 -7.63 6.42 6.52
CA THR A 49 -7.68 5.43 5.44
C THR A 49 -7.23 4.06 5.96
N LEU A 50 -8.10 3.05 5.81
CA LEU A 50 -7.75 1.66 6.08
C LEU A 50 -7.10 1.05 4.84
N ALA A 51 -6.06 0.23 5.04
CA ALA A 51 -5.37 -0.42 3.94
C ALA A 51 -5.17 -1.91 4.17
N HIS A 52 -5.13 -2.70 3.09
CA HIS A 52 -4.69 -4.08 3.14
C HIS A 52 -3.47 -4.29 2.25
N VAL A 53 -2.61 -5.20 2.67
CA VAL A 53 -1.45 -5.61 1.89
C VAL A 53 -1.91 -6.48 0.72
N LEU A 54 -1.48 -6.14 -0.50
CA LEU A 54 -1.72 -6.95 -1.70
C LEU A 54 -0.94 -8.27 -1.60
N THR A 55 -1.67 -9.38 -1.73
CA THR A 55 -1.10 -10.73 -1.59
C THR A 55 -0.64 -11.34 -2.91
N GLY A 56 -1.09 -10.77 -4.03
CA GLY A 56 -0.95 -11.35 -5.37
C GLY A 56 -2.07 -12.35 -5.73
N ASP A 57 -2.96 -12.68 -4.79
CA ASP A 57 -4.19 -13.44 -5.03
C ASP A 57 -5.37 -12.48 -5.06
N SER A 58 -5.87 -12.17 -6.25
CA SER A 58 -6.93 -11.17 -6.46
C SER A 58 -8.21 -11.50 -5.67
N ARG A 59 -8.55 -12.78 -5.49
CA ARG A 59 -9.72 -13.18 -4.72
C ARG A 59 -9.56 -12.86 -3.23
N VAL A 60 -8.36 -13.06 -2.70
CA VAL A 60 -8.05 -12.71 -1.31
C VAL A 60 -8.07 -11.21 -1.13
N ASP A 61 -7.47 -10.49 -2.07
CA ASP A 61 -7.39 -9.03 -2.06
C ASP A 61 -8.79 -8.40 -2.16
N ASP A 62 -9.68 -8.94 -3.01
CA ASP A 62 -11.10 -8.49 -3.11
C ASP A 62 -11.86 -8.73 -1.79
N ILE A 63 -11.65 -9.87 -1.14
CA ILE A 63 -12.29 -10.18 0.16
C ILE A 63 -11.77 -9.23 1.25
N ALA A 64 -10.46 -8.98 1.27
CA ALA A 64 -9.84 -8.04 2.20
C ALA A 64 -10.41 -6.63 2.04
N LEU A 65 -10.49 -6.15 0.80
CA LEU A 65 -11.07 -4.86 0.49
C LEU A 65 -12.54 -4.76 0.91
N ALA A 66 -13.34 -5.79 0.64
CA ALA A 66 -14.75 -5.84 1.06
C ALA A 66 -14.88 -5.84 2.59
N GLY A 67 -14.03 -6.58 3.29
CA GLY A 67 -13.98 -6.59 4.77
C GLY A 67 -13.63 -5.21 5.35
N LEU A 68 -12.64 -4.53 4.79
CA LEU A 68 -12.28 -3.18 5.22
C LEU A 68 -13.37 -2.13 4.93
N ARG A 69 -14.14 -2.27 3.84
CA ARG A 69 -15.32 -1.43 3.59
C ARG A 69 -16.37 -1.61 4.69
N GLY A 70 -16.67 -2.85 5.08
CA GLY A 70 -17.57 -3.12 6.20
C GLY A 70 -17.07 -2.57 7.53
N LEU A 71 -15.75 -2.59 7.76
CA LEU A 71 -15.13 -1.97 8.93
C LEU A 71 -15.26 -0.44 8.88
N SER A 72 -15.02 0.18 7.71
CA SER A 72 -15.20 1.62 7.52
C SER A 72 -16.64 2.06 7.82
N ASP A 73 -17.61 1.32 7.31
CA ASP A 73 -19.04 1.56 7.60
C ASP A 73 -19.32 1.46 9.12
N THR A 74 -18.72 0.46 9.79
CA THR A 74 -18.88 0.29 11.24
C THR A 74 -18.26 1.45 12.01
N LEU A 75 -17.08 1.92 11.62
CA LEU A 75 -16.44 3.09 12.22
C LEU A 75 -17.28 4.35 12.04
N TYR A 76 -17.80 4.57 10.84
CA TYR A 76 -18.66 5.71 10.54
C TYR A 76 -19.95 5.74 11.39
N PHE A 77 -20.62 4.58 11.54
CA PHE A 77 -21.88 4.51 12.29
C PHE A 77 -21.71 4.47 13.82
N ARG A 78 -20.55 4.04 14.31
CA ARG A 78 -20.34 3.83 15.76
C ARG A 78 -19.37 4.80 16.41
N THR A 79 -18.69 5.61 15.64
CA THR A 79 -17.68 6.56 16.13
C THR A 79 -17.83 7.91 15.43
N SER A 80 -17.02 8.89 15.82
CA SER A 80 -16.89 10.17 15.11
C SER A 80 -15.86 10.13 13.96
N VAL A 81 -15.35 8.96 13.63
CA VAL A 81 -14.38 8.81 12.54
C VAL A 81 -15.13 8.67 11.22
N GLU A 82 -14.76 9.49 10.24
CA GLU A 82 -15.23 9.40 8.85
C GLU A 82 -14.08 8.79 8.01
N PRO A 83 -14.08 7.45 7.80
CA PRO A 83 -13.01 6.81 7.06
C PRO A 83 -13.10 7.10 5.56
N ALA A 84 -11.95 7.29 4.90
CA ALA A 84 -11.86 7.27 3.45
C ALA A 84 -12.10 5.86 2.88
N VAL A 85 -12.21 5.79 1.55
CA VAL A 85 -12.36 4.50 0.85
C VAL A 85 -11.10 3.64 1.08
N PRO A 86 -11.24 2.43 1.61
CA PRO A 86 -10.10 1.54 1.82
C PRO A 86 -9.40 1.15 0.52
N MET A 87 -8.10 0.86 0.60
CA MET A 87 -7.30 0.53 -0.56
C MET A 87 -6.34 -0.64 -0.33
N GLY A 88 -5.90 -1.26 -1.43
CA GLY A 88 -4.78 -2.20 -1.43
C GLY A 88 -3.46 -1.47 -1.58
N ILE A 89 -2.43 -1.92 -0.87
CA ILE A 89 -1.08 -1.35 -0.91
C ILE A 89 -0.04 -2.40 -1.30
N ASP A 90 0.97 -1.95 -2.05
CA ASP A 90 2.16 -2.72 -2.40
C ASP A 90 3.31 -2.31 -1.45
N LEU A 91 3.77 -3.26 -0.63
CA LEU A 91 4.85 -3.01 0.35
C LEU A 91 6.16 -2.56 -0.29
N GLU A 92 6.39 -2.93 -1.56
CA GLU A 92 7.61 -2.56 -2.29
C GLU A 92 7.61 -1.10 -2.75
N ARG A 93 6.42 -0.54 -3.02
CA ARG A 93 6.27 0.74 -3.71
C ARG A 93 5.66 1.83 -2.85
N ASP A 94 4.65 1.47 -2.05
CA ASP A 94 3.81 2.45 -1.37
C ASP A 94 4.42 2.92 -0.04
N GLU A 95 4.02 4.12 0.38
CA GLU A 95 4.39 4.69 1.68
C GLU A 95 3.40 4.24 2.76
N LEU A 96 3.91 3.58 3.80
CA LEU A 96 3.10 2.99 4.86
C LEU A 96 2.67 3.98 5.94
N ALA A 97 3.38 5.09 6.10
CA ALA A 97 3.16 6.06 7.17
C ALA A 97 1.78 6.73 7.13
N PHE A 98 1.09 6.68 5.99
CA PHE A 98 -0.24 7.26 5.82
C PHE A 98 -1.37 6.42 6.41
N PHE A 99 -1.13 5.16 6.75
CA PHE A 99 -2.16 4.24 7.18
C PHE A 99 -2.01 3.89 8.66
N PRO A 100 -3.02 4.15 9.52
CA PRO A 100 -2.93 3.80 10.93
C PRO A 100 -2.97 2.29 11.18
N LEU A 101 -3.62 1.54 10.28
CA LEU A 101 -3.78 0.09 10.33
C LEU A 101 -3.56 -0.53 8.96
N LEU A 102 -2.70 -1.54 8.91
CA LEU A 102 -2.52 -2.43 7.76
C LEU A 102 -3.14 -3.79 8.08
N TYR A 103 -4.14 -4.19 7.32
CA TYR A 103 -4.66 -5.55 7.34
C TYR A 103 -3.84 -6.41 6.37
N TRP A 104 -3.25 -7.48 6.87
CA TRP A 104 -2.40 -8.37 6.07
C TRP A 104 -2.97 -9.79 6.04
N PRO A 105 -3.79 -10.12 5.03
CA PRO A 105 -4.24 -11.50 4.82
C PRO A 105 -3.06 -12.35 4.35
N VAL A 106 -2.77 -13.44 5.08
CA VAL A 106 -1.65 -14.32 4.79
C VAL A 106 -2.09 -15.44 3.85
N THR A 107 -1.36 -15.59 2.74
CA THR A 107 -1.53 -16.72 1.81
C THR A 107 -0.29 -17.60 1.80
N PRO A 108 -0.40 -18.94 1.56
CA PRO A 108 0.75 -19.84 1.60
C PRO A 108 1.83 -19.49 0.57
N ASP A 109 1.39 -19.03 -0.61
CA ASP A 109 2.26 -18.78 -1.77
C ASP A 109 2.70 -17.31 -1.91
N GLN A 110 2.31 -16.46 -0.97
CA GLN A 110 2.67 -15.04 -0.96
C GLN A 110 4.19 -14.86 -0.99
N PRO A 111 4.73 -13.94 -1.81
CA PRO A 111 6.15 -13.64 -1.83
C PRO A 111 6.62 -13.07 -0.48
N ILE A 112 7.89 -13.29 -0.17
CA ILE A 112 8.53 -12.64 0.97
C ILE A 112 8.94 -11.23 0.51
N PRO A 113 8.61 -10.17 1.26
CA PRO A 113 9.02 -8.81 0.96
C PRO A 113 10.55 -8.65 0.88
N SER A 114 11.01 -7.65 0.14
CA SER A 114 12.43 -7.30 0.05
C SER A 114 12.96 -6.73 1.38
N ASP A 115 14.27 -6.65 1.52
CA ASP A 115 14.91 -6.04 2.69
C ASP A 115 14.52 -4.55 2.82
N GLU A 116 14.33 -3.85 1.70
CA GLU A 116 13.85 -2.46 1.66
C GLU A 116 12.41 -2.35 2.17
N ALA A 117 11.52 -3.27 1.76
CA ALA A 117 10.15 -3.32 2.27
C ALA A 117 10.13 -3.63 3.77
N TYR A 118 11.00 -4.53 4.27
CA TYR A 118 11.13 -4.78 5.71
C TYR A 118 11.68 -3.57 6.47
N ALA A 119 12.60 -2.81 5.90
CA ALA A 119 13.06 -1.56 6.50
C ALA A 119 11.91 -0.56 6.66
N LYS A 120 11.02 -0.41 5.65
CA LYS A 120 9.81 0.41 5.73
C LYS A 120 8.84 -0.12 6.79
N LEU A 121 8.56 -1.43 6.82
CA LEU A 121 7.68 -2.05 7.82
C LEU A 121 8.19 -1.83 9.24
N ASN A 122 9.50 -2.01 9.49
CA ASN A 122 10.10 -1.77 10.80
C ASN A 122 10.05 -0.28 11.20
N ALA A 123 10.23 0.65 10.25
CA ALA A 123 10.06 2.08 10.50
C ALA A 123 8.60 2.42 10.82
N TYR A 124 7.65 1.85 10.08
CA TYR A 124 6.22 1.99 10.30
C TYR A 124 5.79 1.52 11.69
N LEU A 125 6.23 0.32 12.12
CA LEU A 125 5.92 -0.20 13.45
C LEU A 125 6.51 0.67 14.56
N ARG A 126 7.75 1.15 14.41
CA ARG A 126 8.39 2.06 15.37
C ARG A 126 7.71 3.42 15.46
N SER A 127 7.07 3.89 14.40
CA SER A 127 6.30 5.14 14.40
C SER A 127 4.89 5.01 14.97
N GLY A 128 4.48 3.81 15.41
CA GLY A 128 3.17 3.55 16.02
C GLY A 128 2.14 2.97 15.05
N GLY A 129 2.55 2.58 13.85
CA GLY A 129 1.70 1.85 12.92
C GLY A 129 1.32 0.47 13.45
N MET A 130 0.18 -0.04 13.03
CA MET A 130 -0.35 -1.35 13.45
C MET A 130 -0.51 -2.28 12.25
N ILE A 131 -0.09 -3.54 12.40
CA ILE A 131 -0.31 -4.58 11.41
C ILE A 131 -1.19 -5.68 12.02
N LEU A 132 -2.30 -5.98 11.36
CA LEU A 132 -3.18 -7.10 11.69
C LEU A 132 -2.96 -8.23 10.69
N PHE A 133 -2.21 -9.27 11.10
CA PHE A 133 -2.05 -10.48 10.30
C PHE A 133 -3.25 -11.40 10.48
N ASP A 134 -3.80 -11.88 9.36
CA ASP A 134 -4.91 -12.85 9.36
C ASP A 134 -4.50 -14.10 8.59
N THR A 135 -4.28 -15.19 9.31
CA THR A 135 -3.93 -16.51 8.73
C THR A 135 -5.12 -17.22 8.11
N ARG A 136 -6.36 -16.79 8.42
CA ARG A 136 -7.63 -17.36 7.92
C ARG A 136 -7.74 -18.88 8.15
N ASP A 137 -7.12 -19.39 9.20
CA ASP A 137 -7.03 -20.82 9.53
C ASP A 137 -7.69 -21.21 10.86
N ALA A 138 -8.62 -20.38 11.34
CA ALA A 138 -9.30 -20.60 12.62
C ALA A 138 -9.92 -21.99 12.76
N ASP A 139 -10.39 -22.58 11.66
CA ASP A 139 -10.98 -23.91 11.67
C ASP A 139 -9.92 -25.03 11.69
N VAL A 140 -8.72 -24.77 11.16
CA VAL A 140 -7.64 -25.77 11.08
C VAL A 140 -6.81 -25.79 12.36
N SER A 141 -6.61 -24.66 13.00
CA SER A 141 -5.80 -24.50 14.22
C SER A 141 -6.37 -25.25 15.42
N ARG A 142 -7.67 -25.58 15.42
CA ARG A 142 -8.32 -26.38 16.47
C ARG A 142 -7.77 -27.80 16.60
N PHE A 143 -7.07 -28.30 15.58
CA PHE A 143 -6.51 -29.66 15.56
C PHE A 143 -5.02 -29.73 15.93
N GLY A 144 -4.40 -28.64 16.39
CA GLY A 144 -3.02 -28.59 16.89
C GLY A 144 -1.93 -28.74 15.82
N ALA A 145 -2.31 -28.80 14.54
CA ALA A 145 -1.35 -28.84 13.43
C ALA A 145 -0.98 -27.42 12.98
N ALA A 146 0.32 -27.15 12.75
CA ALA A 146 0.75 -25.90 12.16
C ALA A 146 0.18 -25.78 10.74
N SER A 147 -0.71 -24.80 10.52
CA SER A 147 -1.30 -24.55 9.20
C SER A 147 -0.23 -24.06 8.19
N PRO A 148 -0.46 -24.25 6.88
CA PRO A 148 0.42 -23.67 5.86
C PRO A 148 0.56 -22.14 5.99
N THR A 149 -0.54 -21.45 6.25
CA THR A 149 -0.58 -19.99 6.46
C THR A 149 0.10 -19.58 7.77
N GLY A 150 -0.04 -20.36 8.85
CA GLY A 150 0.68 -20.12 10.10
C GLY A 150 2.21 -20.23 9.92
N ARG A 151 2.68 -21.23 9.16
CA ARG A 151 4.11 -21.34 8.82
C ARG A 151 4.58 -20.16 7.94
N LYS A 152 3.73 -19.73 7.00
CA LYS A 152 4.01 -18.57 6.18
C LYS A 152 4.11 -17.28 7.02
N LEU A 153 3.19 -17.09 7.96
CA LEU A 153 3.23 -15.97 8.90
C LEU A 153 4.56 -15.95 9.67
N GLN A 154 5.03 -17.09 10.17
CA GLN A 154 6.33 -17.15 10.84
C GLN A 154 7.49 -16.69 9.94
N GLN A 155 7.46 -17.05 8.66
CA GLN A 155 8.46 -16.60 7.69
C GLN A 155 8.37 -15.09 7.41
N LEU A 156 7.14 -14.57 7.26
CA LEU A 156 6.90 -13.14 7.02
C LEU A 156 7.25 -12.29 8.24
N ALA A 157 6.99 -12.78 9.44
CA ALA A 157 7.25 -12.04 10.67
C ALA A 157 8.71 -12.11 11.15
N ALA A 158 9.49 -13.10 10.71
CA ALA A 158 10.87 -13.31 11.18
C ALA A 158 11.81 -12.09 11.01
N PRO A 159 11.74 -11.29 9.91
CA PRO A 159 12.60 -10.11 9.76
C PRO A 159 12.04 -8.85 10.46
N LEU A 160 10.85 -8.91 11.06
CA LEU A 160 10.26 -7.78 11.77
C LEU A 160 10.90 -7.62 13.16
N ASP A 161 11.21 -6.38 13.52
CA ASP A 161 11.73 -5.99 14.83
C ASP A 161 10.57 -5.83 15.82
N ILE A 162 9.98 -6.94 16.23
CA ILE A 162 8.83 -7.01 17.13
C ILE A 162 9.16 -7.86 18.36
N PRO A 163 8.58 -7.53 19.54
CA PRO A 163 8.72 -8.36 20.73
C PRO A 163 8.03 -9.72 20.52
N PRO A 164 8.31 -10.72 21.36
CA PRO A 164 7.58 -11.99 21.36
C PRO A 164 6.07 -11.77 21.44
N LEU A 165 5.32 -12.46 20.59
CA LEU A 165 3.86 -12.37 20.58
C LEU A 165 3.27 -13.04 21.82
N GLU A 166 2.30 -12.38 22.46
CA GLU A 166 1.56 -12.88 23.60
C GLU A 166 0.08 -13.03 23.27
N PRO A 167 -0.62 -14.06 23.81
CA PRO A 167 -2.06 -14.18 23.67
C PRO A 167 -2.77 -12.99 24.31
N LEU A 168 -3.73 -12.39 23.62
CA LEU A 168 -4.59 -11.35 24.19
C LEU A 168 -5.60 -12.00 25.14
N PRO A 169 -5.63 -11.60 26.44
CA PRO A 169 -6.63 -12.07 27.36
C PRO A 169 -8.02 -11.54 26.99
N ALA A 170 -9.06 -12.28 27.32
CA ALA A 170 -10.45 -11.94 26.98
C ALA A 170 -10.94 -10.61 27.58
N ASP A 171 -10.29 -10.14 28.62
CA ASP A 171 -10.57 -8.86 29.30
C ASP A 171 -9.66 -7.70 28.89
N HIS A 172 -8.84 -7.90 27.86
CA HIS A 172 -7.98 -6.85 27.34
C HIS A 172 -8.80 -5.71 26.73
N VAL A 173 -8.31 -4.47 26.83
CA VAL A 173 -9.00 -3.28 26.28
C VAL A 173 -9.35 -3.45 24.80
N LEU A 174 -8.48 -3.99 23.99
CA LEU A 174 -8.73 -4.23 22.56
C LEU A 174 -9.88 -5.19 22.27
N THR A 175 -10.21 -6.09 23.21
CA THR A 175 -11.34 -7.04 23.06
C THR A 175 -12.67 -6.47 23.54
N ARG A 176 -12.67 -5.30 24.20
CA ARG A 176 -13.86 -4.68 24.81
C ARG A 176 -14.20 -3.29 24.32
N THR A 177 -13.41 -2.70 23.46
CA THR A 177 -13.53 -1.27 23.07
C THR A 177 -14.88 -0.92 22.41
N PHE A 178 -15.59 -1.88 21.81
CA PHE A 178 -16.88 -1.67 21.16
C PHE A 178 -18.10 -2.24 21.92
N TYR A 179 -17.91 -2.78 23.09
CA TYR A 179 -18.98 -3.37 23.93
C TYR A 179 -19.26 -2.50 25.14
N LEU A 180 -19.70 -1.28 24.90
CA LEU A 180 -20.30 -0.41 25.92
C LEU A 180 -21.81 -0.42 25.76
#